data_3d4159a98075962d5592c61fbef48b09
#
_entry.id   3d4159a98075962d5592c61fbef48b09
#
_cell.length_a   1.000
_cell.length_b   1.000
_cell.length_c   1.000
_cell.angle_alpha   90.00
_cell.angle_beta   90.00
_cell.angle_gamma   90.00
#
_symmetry.space_group_name_H-M   'P 1'
#
loop_
_entity.id
_entity.type
_entity.pdbx_description
1 polymer ?
#
loop_
_entity_poly.entity_id
_entity_poly.type
_entity_poly.pdbx_seq_one_letter_code
_entity_poly.pdbx_strand_id
1 'polypeptide(L)'
;NNFYGCSELAARFLFPRSIIESGRYSVLPNGIDLEKYDYDEAARREIRKKLNLEDKYVVGHAGRFSDQKNHSFLLDIFQAVHRKNPNTVLLLFGVGELQEAMKNKARTLGIEDAVIFYGASNEMNKMWQAMDVFVMPSLHEGLPVTGVEAQASGLPCVFSDTITKEVGLTSNTEFLSLQEKPDVWAEHVLKYMNVQRKSERKILEQAGYDIQQTADTLAQLYLNVAEKL
;
A
#
# COMPACT_ATOMS: atom_id res chain seq x y z
N ASN A 1 -5.98 -17.00 28.03
CA ASN A 1 -5.28 -16.82 26.75
C ASN A 1 -5.83 -15.57 26.08
N ASN A 2 -4.92 -14.72 25.59
CA ASN A 2 -5.25 -13.50 24.86
C ASN A 2 -5.01 -13.76 23.36
N PHE A 3 -5.96 -13.34 22.52
CA PHE A 3 -5.92 -13.55 21.06
C PHE A 3 -5.91 -12.18 20.38
N TYR A 4 -4.86 -11.89 19.59
CA TYR A 4 -4.71 -10.63 18.89
C TYR A 4 -4.48 -10.87 17.40
N GLY A 5 -5.27 -10.19 16.55
CA GLY A 5 -5.06 -10.14 15.12
C GLY A 5 -4.69 -8.72 14.67
N CYS A 6 -3.93 -8.57 13.60
CA CYS A 6 -3.60 -7.25 13.05
C CYS A 6 -4.77 -6.58 12.31
N SER A 7 -5.83 -7.33 12.03
CA SER A 7 -7.11 -6.88 11.47
C SER A 7 -8.21 -7.85 11.87
N GLU A 8 -9.46 -7.45 11.71
CA GLU A 8 -10.62 -8.32 11.90
C GLU A 8 -10.55 -9.55 10.98
N LEU A 9 -10.21 -9.33 9.70
CA LEU A 9 -10.07 -10.40 8.73
C LEU A 9 -8.95 -11.38 9.13
N ALA A 10 -7.81 -10.87 9.59
CA ALA A 10 -6.70 -11.69 10.06
C ALA A 10 -7.09 -12.51 11.29
N ALA A 11 -7.81 -11.92 12.24
CA ALA A 11 -8.30 -12.61 13.43
C ALA A 11 -9.25 -13.76 13.04
N ARG A 12 -10.20 -13.51 12.15
CA ARG A 12 -11.15 -14.52 11.65
C ARG A 12 -10.47 -15.67 10.90
N PHE A 13 -9.37 -15.39 10.23
CA PHE A 13 -8.59 -16.41 9.53
C PHE A 13 -7.75 -17.27 10.50
N LEU A 14 -7.15 -16.62 11.51
CA LEU A 14 -6.18 -17.26 12.42
C LEU A 14 -6.84 -18.04 13.56
N PHE A 15 -8.00 -17.57 14.08
CA PHE A 15 -8.56 -18.12 15.31
C PHE A 15 -9.75 -19.03 15.05
N PRO A 16 -9.93 -20.07 15.90
CA PRO A 16 -11.10 -20.93 15.84
C PRO A 16 -12.41 -20.12 15.96
N ARG A 17 -13.44 -20.61 15.27
CA ARG A 17 -14.77 -19.97 15.26
C ARG A 17 -15.32 -19.69 16.66
N SER A 18 -15.08 -20.60 17.62
CA SER A 18 -15.49 -20.44 19.03
C SER A 18 -14.84 -19.23 19.74
N ILE A 19 -13.63 -18.83 19.31
CA ILE A 19 -12.95 -17.62 19.84
C ILE A 19 -13.58 -16.37 19.22
N ILE A 20 -13.83 -16.41 17.92
CA ILE A 20 -14.45 -15.30 17.19
C ILE A 20 -15.87 -15.02 17.71
N GLU A 21 -16.73 -16.05 17.79
CA GLU A 21 -18.11 -15.93 18.24
C GLU A 21 -18.23 -15.52 19.72
N SER A 22 -17.25 -15.89 20.56
CA SER A 22 -17.22 -15.48 21.96
C SER A 22 -16.66 -14.07 22.19
N GLY A 23 -16.17 -13.38 21.15
CA GLY A 23 -15.54 -12.06 21.27
C GLY A 23 -14.24 -12.03 22.09
N ARG A 24 -13.59 -13.19 22.31
CA ARG A 24 -12.35 -13.31 23.10
C ARG A 24 -11.09 -12.98 22.30
N TYR A 25 -11.18 -12.10 21.36
CA TYR A 25 -10.03 -11.59 20.60
C TYR A 25 -10.10 -10.06 20.54
N SER A 26 -8.98 -9.47 20.20
CA SER A 26 -8.86 -8.03 19.97
C SER A 26 -8.08 -7.76 18.69
N VAL A 27 -8.36 -6.66 18.04
CA VAL A 27 -7.56 -6.16 16.92
C VAL A 27 -6.49 -5.24 17.50
N LEU A 28 -5.24 -5.52 17.15
CA LEU A 28 -4.08 -4.68 17.42
C LEU A 28 -3.41 -4.35 16.09
N PRO A 29 -3.65 -3.17 15.53
CA PRO A 29 -3.08 -2.78 14.25
C PRO A 29 -1.55 -2.81 14.26
N ASN A 30 -0.94 -3.13 13.12
CA ASN A 30 0.50 -2.99 12.93
C ASN A 30 0.83 -1.50 12.79
N GLY A 31 1.22 -0.88 13.89
CA GLY A 31 1.62 0.52 13.91
C GLY A 31 2.86 0.78 13.04
N ILE A 32 2.92 1.97 12.45
CA ILE A 32 4.07 2.49 11.71
C ILE A 32 4.55 3.79 12.34
N ASP A 33 5.79 4.18 12.05
CA ASP A 33 6.34 5.47 12.45
C ASP A 33 5.71 6.59 11.59
N LEU A 34 4.59 7.14 12.08
CA LEU A 34 3.81 8.14 11.33
C LEU A 34 4.57 9.43 11.09
N GLU A 35 5.55 9.79 11.91
CA GLU A 35 6.42 10.96 11.66
C GLU A 35 7.35 10.70 10.48
N LYS A 36 7.97 9.53 10.44
CA LYS A 36 8.89 9.11 9.37
C LYS A 36 8.18 8.97 8.02
N TYR A 37 6.93 8.52 8.02
CA TYR A 37 6.15 8.28 6.80
C TYR A 37 5.25 9.45 6.40
N ASP A 38 5.23 10.55 7.13
CA ASP A 38 4.39 11.70 6.80
C ASP A 38 4.75 12.33 5.44
N TYR A 39 3.81 13.05 4.86
CA TYR A 39 4.06 13.76 3.61
C TYR A 39 5.09 14.87 3.80
N ASP A 40 6.12 14.85 2.98
CA ASP A 40 7.19 15.85 2.96
C ASP A 40 7.45 16.33 1.52
N GLU A 41 7.05 17.59 1.26
CA GLU A 41 7.21 18.24 -0.04
C GLU A 41 8.69 18.45 -0.42
N ALA A 42 9.59 18.67 0.53
CA ALA A 42 11.01 18.82 0.26
C ALA A 42 11.63 17.50 -0.15
N ALA A 43 11.34 16.42 0.60
CA ALA A 43 11.76 15.07 0.25
C ALA A 43 11.17 14.63 -1.10
N ARG A 44 9.92 15.00 -1.40
CA ARG A 44 9.29 14.74 -2.70
C ARG A 44 10.09 15.37 -3.84
N ARG A 45 10.42 16.64 -3.75
CA ARG A 45 11.23 17.32 -4.79
C ARG A 45 12.60 16.69 -4.96
N GLU A 46 13.27 16.37 -3.87
CA GLU A 46 14.60 15.75 -3.89
C GLU A 46 14.56 14.38 -4.58
N ILE A 47 13.67 13.48 -4.15
CA ILE A 47 13.63 12.11 -4.68
C ILE A 47 13.17 12.09 -6.15
N ARG A 48 12.22 12.94 -6.55
CA ARG A 48 11.77 13.04 -7.94
C ARG A 48 12.89 13.54 -8.85
N LYS A 49 13.67 14.53 -8.41
CA LYS A 49 14.86 14.99 -9.12
C LYS A 49 15.89 13.87 -9.26
N LYS A 50 16.18 13.13 -8.18
CA LYS A 50 17.13 12.00 -8.19
C LYS A 50 16.73 10.90 -9.17
N LEU A 51 15.42 10.70 -9.36
CA LEU A 51 14.87 9.66 -10.24
C LEU A 51 14.47 10.19 -11.63
N ASN A 52 14.71 11.46 -11.94
CA ASN A 52 14.28 12.14 -13.18
C ASN A 52 12.77 12.03 -13.44
N LEU A 53 11.96 12.30 -12.39
CA LEU A 53 10.51 12.16 -12.40
C LEU A 53 9.77 13.50 -12.22
N GLU A 54 10.46 14.66 -12.31
CA GLU A 54 9.91 15.97 -11.95
C GLU A 54 8.59 16.27 -12.69
N ASP A 55 8.54 15.98 -13.98
CA ASP A 55 7.39 16.28 -14.84
C ASP A 55 6.51 15.05 -15.12
N LYS A 56 6.74 13.92 -14.43
CA LYS A 56 6.01 12.67 -14.67
C LYS A 56 4.85 12.50 -13.69
N TYR A 57 3.76 11.88 -14.14
CA TYR A 57 2.78 11.30 -13.24
C TYR A 57 3.22 9.88 -12.87
N VAL A 58 3.46 9.66 -11.58
CA VAL A 58 4.10 8.43 -11.08
C VAL A 58 3.07 7.53 -10.41
N VAL A 59 2.77 6.41 -11.07
CA VAL A 59 2.01 5.31 -10.48
C VAL A 59 2.97 4.44 -9.70
N GLY A 60 2.70 4.17 -8.43
CA GLY A 60 3.58 3.40 -7.56
C GLY A 60 3.00 2.08 -7.12
N HIS A 61 3.88 1.10 -6.91
CA HIS A 61 3.55 -0.16 -6.24
C HIS A 61 4.73 -0.65 -5.42
N ALA A 62 4.45 -1.24 -4.25
CA ALA A 62 5.45 -1.89 -3.42
C ALA A 62 4.96 -3.26 -2.95
N GLY A 63 5.72 -4.30 -3.31
CA GLY A 63 5.40 -5.66 -2.96
C GLY A 63 6.35 -6.67 -3.58
N ARG A 64 6.39 -7.89 -3.00
CA ARG A 64 7.15 -9.00 -3.56
C ARG A 64 6.61 -9.37 -4.95
N PHE A 65 7.49 -9.64 -5.91
CA PHE A 65 7.07 -10.14 -7.22
C PHE A 65 6.63 -11.61 -7.11
N SER A 66 5.40 -11.81 -6.66
CA SER A 66 4.71 -13.09 -6.48
C SER A 66 3.30 -13.02 -7.05
N ASP A 67 2.65 -14.16 -7.24
CA ASP A 67 1.28 -14.25 -7.77
C ASP A 67 0.30 -13.42 -6.93
N GLN A 68 0.43 -13.46 -5.60
CA GLN A 68 -0.43 -12.73 -4.66
C GLN A 68 -0.54 -11.23 -4.99
N LYS A 69 0.58 -10.58 -5.34
CA LYS A 69 0.64 -9.14 -5.62
C LYS A 69 0.13 -8.75 -7.01
N ASN A 70 -0.07 -9.73 -7.90
CA ASN A 70 -0.70 -9.57 -9.20
C ASN A 70 -0.07 -8.48 -10.09
N HIS A 71 1.26 -8.44 -10.13
CA HIS A 71 2.00 -7.48 -10.97
C HIS A 71 1.65 -7.61 -12.45
N SER A 72 1.22 -8.80 -12.89
CA SER A 72 0.77 -9.00 -14.27
C SER A 72 -0.41 -8.08 -14.59
N PHE A 73 -1.45 -8.07 -13.78
CA PHE A 73 -2.60 -7.19 -13.97
C PHE A 73 -2.24 -5.71 -13.75
N LEU A 74 -1.32 -5.41 -12.84
CA LEU A 74 -0.81 -4.05 -12.65
C LEU A 74 -0.16 -3.49 -13.93
N LEU A 75 0.60 -4.31 -14.67
CA LEU A 75 1.18 -3.89 -15.95
C LEU A 75 0.10 -3.65 -17.01
N ASP A 76 -0.98 -4.45 -17.03
CA ASP A 76 -2.12 -4.22 -17.94
C ASP A 76 -2.84 -2.90 -17.61
N ILE A 77 -3.06 -2.63 -16.32
CA ILE A 77 -3.60 -1.34 -15.83
C ILE A 77 -2.69 -0.20 -16.27
N PHE A 78 -1.39 -0.32 -16.03
CA PHE A 78 -0.45 0.75 -16.37
C PHE A 78 -0.34 0.96 -17.87
N GLN A 79 -0.41 -0.07 -18.70
CA GLN A 79 -0.48 0.09 -20.17
C GLN A 79 -1.70 0.96 -20.55
N ALA A 80 -2.86 0.71 -19.94
CA ALA A 80 -4.06 1.52 -20.19
C ALA A 80 -3.89 2.97 -19.70
N VAL A 81 -3.24 3.19 -18.53
CA VAL A 81 -2.87 4.53 -18.04
C VAL A 81 -1.94 5.23 -19.02
N HIS A 82 -0.84 4.58 -19.41
CA HIS A 82 0.19 5.15 -20.28
C HIS A 82 -0.34 5.48 -21.69
N ARG A 83 -1.23 4.65 -22.20
CA ARG A 83 -1.93 4.92 -23.48
C ARG A 83 -2.79 6.18 -23.41
N LYS A 84 -3.47 6.44 -22.28
CA LYS A 84 -4.31 7.64 -22.06
C LYS A 84 -3.46 8.87 -21.76
N ASN A 85 -2.34 8.70 -21.06
CA ASN A 85 -1.38 9.75 -20.74
C ASN A 85 0.07 9.25 -20.87
N PRO A 86 0.76 9.53 -21.99
CA PRO A 86 2.15 9.09 -22.19
C PRO A 86 3.17 9.71 -21.23
N ASN A 87 2.80 10.75 -20.47
CA ASN A 87 3.70 11.37 -19.50
C ASN A 87 3.62 10.68 -18.12
N THR A 88 3.46 9.36 -18.09
CA THR A 88 3.35 8.55 -16.88
C THR A 88 4.51 7.59 -16.73
N VAL A 89 4.83 7.23 -15.49
CA VAL A 89 5.84 6.22 -15.13
C VAL A 89 5.23 5.27 -14.09
N LEU A 90 5.51 3.97 -14.24
CA LEU A 90 5.24 2.98 -13.20
C LEU A 90 6.52 2.72 -12.40
N LEU A 91 6.48 2.98 -11.09
CA LEU A 91 7.60 2.79 -10.19
C LEU A 91 7.34 1.59 -9.26
N LEU A 92 8.11 0.53 -9.42
CA LEU A 92 7.93 -0.76 -8.76
C LEU A 92 9.03 -1.02 -7.73
N PHE A 93 8.64 -1.24 -6.47
CA PHE A 93 9.53 -1.65 -5.39
C PHE A 93 9.28 -3.09 -4.98
N GLY A 94 10.37 -3.83 -4.79
CA GLY A 94 10.37 -5.21 -4.35
C GLY A 94 11.26 -6.10 -5.21
N VAL A 95 11.39 -7.33 -4.76
CA VAL A 95 12.06 -8.43 -5.47
C VAL A 95 11.19 -9.67 -5.39
N GLY A 96 11.43 -10.65 -6.25
CA GLY A 96 10.68 -11.91 -6.23
C GLY A 96 10.85 -12.71 -7.49
N GLU A 97 10.34 -13.93 -7.44
CA GLU A 97 10.49 -14.96 -8.48
C GLU A 97 9.88 -14.58 -9.83
N LEU A 98 8.86 -13.72 -9.83
CA LEU A 98 8.18 -13.29 -11.07
C LEU A 98 8.79 -12.04 -11.71
N GLN A 99 9.83 -11.43 -11.16
CA GLN A 99 10.36 -10.15 -11.63
C GLN A 99 10.77 -10.18 -13.10
N GLU A 100 11.51 -11.23 -13.53
CA GLU A 100 11.94 -11.35 -14.93
C GLU A 100 10.75 -11.59 -15.90
N ALA A 101 9.76 -12.37 -15.47
CA ALA A 101 8.53 -12.53 -16.23
C ALA A 101 7.79 -11.19 -16.42
N MET A 102 7.76 -10.35 -15.40
CA MET A 102 7.13 -9.02 -15.46
C MET A 102 7.90 -8.05 -16.36
N LYS A 103 9.22 -8.07 -16.36
CA LYS A 103 10.04 -7.31 -17.33
C LYS A 103 9.75 -7.74 -18.76
N ASN A 104 9.67 -9.04 -19.02
CA ASN A 104 9.32 -9.56 -20.34
C ASN A 104 7.90 -9.13 -20.76
N LYS A 105 6.93 -9.16 -19.83
CA LYS A 105 5.58 -8.67 -20.09
C LYS A 105 5.58 -7.18 -20.41
N ALA A 106 6.33 -6.34 -19.69
CA ALA A 106 6.43 -4.91 -19.97
C ALA A 106 6.94 -4.65 -21.40
N ARG A 107 7.95 -5.41 -21.88
CA ARG A 107 8.43 -5.34 -23.28
C ARG A 107 7.33 -5.75 -24.27
N THR A 108 6.64 -6.86 -24.01
CA THR A 108 5.55 -7.32 -24.88
C THR A 108 4.43 -6.29 -24.99
N LEU A 109 4.16 -5.56 -23.90
CA LEU A 109 3.16 -4.51 -23.84
C LEU A 109 3.66 -3.18 -24.44
N GLY A 110 4.96 -3.05 -24.78
CA GLY A 110 5.57 -1.84 -25.32
C GLY A 110 5.66 -0.68 -24.31
N ILE A 111 5.82 -1.00 -23.03
CA ILE A 111 5.86 -0.01 -21.94
C ILE A 111 7.16 -0.08 -21.12
N GLU A 112 8.16 -0.87 -21.53
CA GLU A 112 9.39 -1.08 -20.77
C GLU A 112 10.11 0.21 -20.40
N ASP A 113 10.13 1.20 -21.29
CA ASP A 113 10.79 2.50 -21.06
C ASP A 113 10.04 3.38 -20.04
N ALA A 114 8.78 3.07 -19.74
CA ALA A 114 7.96 3.76 -18.79
C ALA A 114 7.82 3.01 -17.44
N VAL A 115 8.48 1.85 -17.28
CA VAL A 115 8.43 1.05 -16.04
C VAL A 115 9.80 0.98 -15.38
N ILE A 116 9.90 1.47 -14.14
CA ILE A 116 11.11 1.42 -13.34
C ILE A 116 11.00 0.27 -12.33
N PHE A 117 11.77 -0.79 -12.56
CA PHE A 117 11.95 -1.88 -11.61
C PHE A 117 13.07 -1.50 -10.62
N TYR A 118 12.74 -0.77 -9.56
CA TYR A 118 13.71 -0.19 -8.64
C TYR A 118 14.42 -1.24 -7.78
N GLY A 119 13.73 -2.35 -7.45
CA GLY A 119 14.22 -3.36 -6.51
C GLY A 119 13.79 -3.04 -5.05
N ALA A 120 14.48 -3.63 -4.09
CA ALA A 120 14.22 -3.37 -2.68
C ALA A 120 14.80 -2.01 -2.24
N SER A 121 14.15 -1.34 -1.30
CA SER A 121 14.62 -0.11 -0.68
C SER A 121 14.47 -0.17 0.84
N ASN A 122 15.47 0.30 1.56
CA ASN A 122 15.42 0.50 3.01
C ASN A 122 14.90 1.90 3.39
N GLU A 123 14.64 2.76 2.39
CA GLU A 123 14.18 4.14 2.55
C GLU A 123 12.79 4.33 1.92
N MET A 124 11.87 3.35 2.14
CA MET A 124 10.54 3.41 1.55
C MET A 124 9.77 4.69 1.92
N ASN A 125 10.00 5.23 3.12
CA ASN A 125 9.45 6.52 3.53
C ASN A 125 9.77 7.66 2.56
N LYS A 126 10.98 7.68 1.99
CA LYS A 126 11.35 8.64 0.93
C LYS A 126 10.78 8.26 -0.43
N MET A 127 10.73 6.96 -0.74
CA MET A 127 10.25 6.47 -2.03
C MET A 127 8.75 6.71 -2.22
N TRP A 128 7.94 6.65 -1.15
CA TRP A 128 6.53 7.05 -1.19
C TRP A 128 6.35 8.50 -1.64
N GLN A 129 7.31 9.38 -1.32
CA GLN A 129 7.23 10.79 -1.71
C GLN A 129 7.34 10.98 -3.24
N ALA A 130 8.00 10.07 -3.97
CA ALA A 130 8.14 10.17 -5.43
C ALA A 130 6.83 9.95 -6.20
N MET A 131 5.90 9.18 -5.63
CA MET A 131 4.67 8.71 -6.29
C MET A 131 3.57 9.78 -6.29
N ASP A 132 2.56 9.60 -7.15
CA ASP A 132 1.34 10.42 -7.21
C ASP A 132 0.10 9.60 -6.81
N VAL A 133 0.11 8.30 -7.07
CA VAL A 133 -0.94 7.35 -6.69
C VAL A 133 -0.31 5.99 -6.41
N PHE A 134 -0.83 5.29 -5.41
CA PHE A 134 -0.47 3.91 -5.10
C PHE A 134 -1.54 2.94 -5.61
N VAL A 135 -1.12 1.91 -6.35
CA VAL A 135 -2.03 0.91 -6.93
C VAL A 135 -1.65 -0.48 -6.43
N MET A 136 -2.60 -1.19 -5.84
CA MET A 136 -2.38 -2.54 -5.33
C MET A 136 -3.53 -3.48 -5.75
N PRO A 137 -3.40 -4.15 -6.92
CA PRO A 137 -4.38 -5.09 -7.42
C PRO A 137 -4.13 -6.52 -6.90
N SER A 138 -3.73 -6.65 -5.62
CA SER A 138 -3.43 -7.95 -4.99
C SER A 138 -4.64 -8.89 -5.03
N LEU A 139 -4.37 -10.19 -5.17
CA LEU A 139 -5.41 -11.22 -5.15
C LEU A 139 -5.99 -11.41 -3.74
N HIS A 140 -5.18 -11.25 -2.72
CA HIS A 140 -5.57 -11.30 -1.30
C HIS A 140 -4.53 -10.63 -0.41
N GLU A 141 -4.96 -9.96 0.65
CA GLU A 141 -4.13 -9.41 1.73
C GLU A 141 -4.90 -9.51 3.04
N GLY A 142 -4.18 -9.74 4.15
CA GLY A 142 -4.74 -9.61 5.49
C GLY A 142 -4.94 -8.14 5.85
N LEU A 143 -3.82 -7.44 6.10
CA LEU A 143 -3.75 -5.98 6.20
C LEU A 143 -2.41 -5.53 5.58
N PRO A 144 -2.40 -4.95 4.38
CA PRO A 144 -1.16 -4.58 3.72
C PRO A 144 -0.55 -3.33 4.37
N VAL A 145 0.54 -3.50 5.13
CA VAL A 145 1.26 -2.39 5.78
C VAL A 145 1.72 -1.35 4.75
N THR A 146 2.12 -1.75 3.55
CA THR A 146 2.48 -0.84 2.46
C THR A 146 1.32 0.07 2.04
N GLY A 147 0.07 -0.38 2.17
CA GLY A 147 -1.12 0.45 1.96
C GLY A 147 -1.32 1.50 3.06
N VAL A 148 -0.97 1.16 4.32
CA VAL A 148 -0.97 2.10 5.45
C VAL A 148 0.13 3.15 5.27
N GLU A 149 1.36 2.72 4.94
CA GLU A 149 2.51 3.61 4.67
C GLU A 149 2.25 4.59 3.53
N ALA A 150 1.65 4.12 2.43
CA ALA A 150 1.29 4.96 1.29
C ALA A 150 0.30 6.06 1.72
N GLN A 151 -0.73 5.72 2.47
CA GLN A 151 -1.72 6.68 2.96
C GLN A 151 -1.12 7.65 4.00
N ALA A 152 -0.22 7.18 4.88
CA ALA A 152 0.53 8.05 5.79
C ALA A 152 1.31 9.14 5.03
N SER A 153 1.87 8.77 3.87
CA SER A 153 2.55 9.70 2.98
C SER A 153 1.59 10.56 2.13
N GLY A 154 0.30 10.57 2.45
CA GLY A 154 -0.73 11.36 1.76
C GLY A 154 -1.04 10.89 0.34
N LEU A 155 -0.69 9.64 -0.03
CA LEU A 155 -0.97 9.11 -1.37
C LEU A 155 -2.43 8.69 -1.51
N PRO A 156 -3.09 9.07 -2.60
CA PRO A 156 -4.27 8.37 -3.07
C PRO A 156 -3.96 6.90 -3.32
N CYS A 157 -4.89 6.01 -2.98
CA CYS A 157 -4.71 4.57 -3.08
C CYS A 157 -5.85 3.90 -3.85
N VAL A 158 -5.51 3.02 -4.79
CA VAL A 158 -6.46 2.19 -5.52
C VAL A 158 -6.14 0.73 -5.24
N PHE A 159 -7.02 0.07 -4.52
CA PHE A 159 -6.90 -1.31 -4.06
C PHE A 159 -7.85 -2.25 -4.80
N SER A 160 -7.54 -3.53 -4.86
CA SER A 160 -8.52 -4.54 -5.24
C SER A 160 -9.57 -4.72 -4.13
N ASP A 161 -10.80 -5.06 -4.50
CA ASP A 161 -11.90 -5.35 -3.57
C ASP A 161 -11.76 -6.69 -2.85
N THR A 162 -10.77 -7.49 -3.25
CA THR A 162 -10.44 -8.78 -2.63
C THR A 162 -9.60 -8.68 -1.35
N ILE A 163 -9.06 -7.49 -1.06
CA ILE A 163 -8.33 -7.23 0.19
C ILE A 163 -9.25 -6.60 1.24
N THR A 164 -8.82 -6.63 2.51
CA THR A 164 -9.64 -6.08 3.59
C THR A 164 -9.92 -4.58 3.40
N LYS A 165 -11.18 -4.18 3.60
CA LYS A 165 -11.59 -2.77 3.57
C LYS A 165 -11.01 -1.95 4.72
N GLU A 166 -10.52 -2.62 5.78
CA GLU A 166 -9.86 -1.98 6.92
C GLU A 166 -8.61 -1.18 6.55
N VAL A 167 -7.99 -1.47 5.39
CA VAL A 167 -6.86 -0.69 4.89
C VAL A 167 -7.26 0.69 4.34
N GLY A 168 -8.54 0.92 4.06
CA GLY A 168 -9.04 2.20 3.53
C GLY A 168 -9.19 3.24 4.64
N LEU A 169 -8.13 3.96 4.96
CA LEU A 169 -8.06 4.89 6.09
C LEU A 169 -8.39 6.33 5.69
N THR A 170 -8.06 6.73 4.47
CA THR A 170 -8.22 8.11 3.99
C THR A 170 -9.33 8.23 2.95
N SER A 171 -9.85 9.44 2.75
CA SER A 171 -10.91 9.73 1.77
C SER A 171 -10.47 9.54 0.31
N ASN A 172 -9.16 9.48 0.05
CA ASN A 172 -8.58 9.26 -1.27
C ASN A 172 -8.27 7.77 -1.52
N THR A 173 -9.08 6.87 -0.95
CA THR A 173 -8.93 5.42 -1.11
C THR A 173 -10.12 4.85 -1.86
N GLU A 174 -9.85 4.06 -2.89
CA GLU A 174 -10.87 3.36 -3.69
C GLU A 174 -10.57 1.87 -3.76
N PHE A 175 -11.64 1.08 -3.90
CA PHE A 175 -11.58 -0.36 -4.06
C PHE A 175 -12.29 -0.76 -5.34
N LEU A 176 -11.57 -1.47 -6.22
CA LEU A 176 -12.07 -1.90 -7.52
C LEU A 176 -12.02 -3.42 -7.64
N SER A 177 -12.99 -3.96 -8.37
CA SER A 177 -13.01 -5.39 -8.65
C SER A 177 -11.89 -5.79 -9.62
N LEU A 178 -11.25 -6.93 -9.35
CA LEU A 178 -10.31 -7.54 -10.28
C LEU A 178 -10.99 -8.10 -11.55
N GLN A 179 -12.32 -8.13 -11.58
CA GLN A 179 -13.09 -8.48 -12.79
C GLN A 179 -13.27 -7.28 -13.74
N GLU A 180 -12.98 -6.07 -13.27
CA GLU A 180 -13.02 -4.89 -14.11
C GLU A 180 -11.86 -4.89 -15.11
N LYS A 181 -12.11 -4.30 -16.28
CA LYS A 181 -11.07 -4.15 -17.31
C LYS A 181 -9.97 -3.18 -16.85
N PRO A 182 -8.72 -3.35 -17.34
CA PRO A 182 -7.62 -2.41 -17.06
C PRO A 182 -7.95 -0.95 -17.36
N ASP A 183 -8.79 -0.69 -18.37
CA ASP A 183 -9.23 0.68 -18.71
C ASP A 183 -10.06 1.34 -17.61
N VAL A 184 -10.89 0.60 -16.91
CA VAL A 184 -11.68 1.10 -15.75
C VAL A 184 -10.72 1.48 -14.62
N TRP A 185 -9.77 0.61 -14.29
CA TRP A 185 -8.73 0.91 -13.30
C TRP A 185 -7.92 2.16 -13.69
N ALA A 186 -7.57 2.28 -14.97
CA ALA A 186 -6.81 3.43 -15.47
C ALA A 186 -7.56 4.76 -15.30
N GLU A 187 -8.88 4.78 -15.46
CA GLU A 187 -9.71 5.97 -15.21
C GLU A 187 -9.68 6.40 -13.74
N HIS A 188 -9.79 5.44 -12.83
CA HIS A 188 -9.68 5.69 -11.39
C HIS A 188 -8.26 6.16 -10.99
N VAL A 189 -7.22 5.58 -11.56
CA VAL A 189 -5.82 6.01 -11.33
C VAL A 189 -5.60 7.45 -11.83
N LEU A 190 -6.05 7.78 -13.03
CA LEU A 190 -5.87 9.10 -13.63
C LEU A 190 -6.71 10.21 -12.98
N LYS A 191 -7.79 9.87 -12.30
CA LYS A 191 -8.61 10.80 -11.52
C LYS A 191 -7.78 11.56 -10.46
N TYR A 192 -6.71 10.93 -9.96
CA TYR A 192 -5.86 11.50 -8.91
C TYR A 192 -4.72 12.41 -9.42
N MET A 193 -4.61 12.65 -10.74
CA MET A 193 -3.51 13.46 -11.30
C MET A 193 -3.38 14.87 -10.72
N ASN A 194 -4.51 15.48 -10.33
CA ASN A 194 -4.53 16.85 -9.84
C ASN A 194 -4.80 16.93 -8.32
N VAL A 195 -4.70 15.82 -7.62
CA VAL A 195 -4.90 15.80 -6.17
C VAL A 195 -3.65 16.32 -5.48
N GLN A 196 -3.81 17.39 -4.70
CA GLN A 196 -2.74 17.86 -3.84
C GLN A 196 -2.60 16.96 -2.63
N ARG A 197 -1.42 16.39 -2.47
CA ARG A 197 -1.07 15.59 -1.29
C ARG A 197 -0.93 16.48 -0.07
N LYS A 198 -1.28 15.95 1.08
CA LYS A 198 -1.17 16.58 2.38
C LYS A 198 -0.88 15.53 3.45
N SER A 199 -0.48 15.95 4.63
CA SER A 199 -0.38 15.07 5.79
C SER A 199 -1.75 14.47 6.15
N GLU A 200 -1.79 13.17 6.27
CA GLU A 200 -2.94 12.41 6.77
C GLU A 200 -2.67 11.80 8.16
N ARG A 201 -1.58 12.20 8.80
CA ARG A 201 -1.08 11.67 10.09
C ARG A 201 -2.17 11.57 11.14
N LYS A 202 -2.95 12.63 11.36
CA LYS A 202 -4.02 12.64 12.38
C LYS A 202 -5.08 11.57 12.18
N ILE A 203 -5.41 11.28 10.92
CA ILE A 203 -6.40 10.25 10.59
C ILE A 203 -5.85 8.86 10.94
N LEU A 204 -4.58 8.61 10.62
CA LEU A 204 -3.94 7.33 10.92
C LEU A 204 -3.67 7.14 12.44
N GLU A 205 -3.32 8.22 13.15
CA GLU A 205 -3.21 8.21 14.62
C GLU A 205 -4.55 7.83 15.27
N GLN A 206 -5.66 8.44 14.83
CA GLN A 206 -7.00 8.14 15.32
C GLN A 206 -7.45 6.72 14.98
N ALA A 207 -6.97 6.17 13.88
CA ALA A 207 -7.22 4.79 13.46
C ALA A 207 -6.33 3.76 14.17
N GLY A 208 -5.40 4.21 15.06
CA GLY A 208 -4.55 3.34 15.88
C GLY A 208 -3.30 2.81 15.16
N TYR A 209 -2.85 3.46 14.08
CA TYR A 209 -1.66 3.04 13.33
C TYR A 209 -0.36 3.74 13.76
N ASP A 210 -0.36 4.49 14.85
CA ASP A 210 0.88 5.03 15.44
C ASP A 210 1.64 3.91 16.17
N ILE A 211 2.93 3.73 15.82
CA ILE A 211 3.78 2.69 16.42
C ILE A 211 3.94 2.89 17.93
N GLN A 212 3.98 4.12 18.42
CA GLN A 212 4.10 4.38 19.85
C GLN A 212 2.86 3.91 20.61
N GLN A 213 1.66 4.21 20.09
CA GLN A 213 0.41 3.73 20.68
C GLN A 213 0.33 2.19 20.69
N THR A 214 0.79 1.55 19.60
CA THR A 214 0.86 0.09 19.51
C THR A 214 1.83 -0.47 20.55
N ALA A 215 3.01 0.13 20.69
CA ALA A 215 4.03 -0.28 21.67
C ALA A 215 3.54 -0.13 23.11
N ASP A 216 2.90 0.99 23.44
CA ASP A 216 2.34 1.25 24.77
C ASP A 216 1.23 0.25 25.10
N THR A 217 0.36 -0.05 24.16
CA THR A 217 -0.68 -1.07 24.31
C THR A 217 -0.08 -2.45 24.58
N LEU A 218 0.94 -2.86 23.82
CA LEU A 218 1.64 -4.13 24.04
C LEU A 218 2.33 -4.17 25.39
N ALA A 219 3.01 -3.09 25.80
CA ALA A 219 3.66 -3.02 27.11
C ALA A 219 2.67 -3.23 28.24
N GLN A 220 1.51 -2.56 28.23
CA GLN A 220 0.46 -2.74 29.21
C GLN A 220 -0.09 -4.17 29.22
N LEU A 221 -0.26 -4.79 28.06
CA LEU A 221 -0.69 -6.19 27.98
C LEU A 221 0.28 -7.15 28.66
N TYR A 222 1.59 -6.96 28.45
CA TYR A 222 2.61 -7.80 29.09
C TYR A 222 2.66 -7.58 30.61
N LEU A 223 2.56 -6.33 31.08
CA LEU A 223 2.51 -6.02 32.51
C LEU A 223 1.30 -6.67 33.16
N ASN A 224 0.12 -6.54 32.58
CA ASN A 224 -1.12 -7.15 33.10
C ASN A 224 -1.07 -8.69 33.14
N VAL A 225 -0.29 -9.33 32.29
CA VAL A 225 -0.07 -10.79 32.32
C VAL A 225 0.91 -11.15 33.43
N ALA A 226 2.00 -10.37 33.58
CA ALA A 226 3.01 -10.61 34.64
C ALA A 226 2.47 -10.47 36.04
N GLU A 227 1.54 -9.54 36.30
CA GLU A 227 0.88 -9.35 37.59
C GLU A 227 -0.09 -10.48 37.97
N LYS A 228 -0.48 -11.34 37.03
CA LYS A 228 -1.41 -12.47 37.27
C LYS A 228 -0.70 -13.81 37.43
N LEU A 229 0.63 -13.84 37.34
CA LEU A 229 1.49 -15.02 37.57
C LEU A 229 2.11 -15.02 38.95
#